data_e395429adda14788ef6301d0c466bbf7
#
_entry.id   e395429adda14788ef6301d0c466bbf7
#
_cell.length_a   1.000
_cell.length_b   1.000
_cell.length_c   1.000
_cell.angle_alpha   90.00
_cell.angle_beta   90.00
_cell.angle_gamma   90.00
#
_symmetry.space_group_name_H-M   'P 1'
#
loop_
_entity.id
_entity.type
_entity.pdbx_description
1 polymer ?
#
loop_
_entity_poly.entity_id
_entity_poly.type
_entity_poly.pdbx_seq_one_letter_code
_entity_poly.pdbx_strand_id
1 'polypeptide(L)'
;MMKIKQKDEVIVIAGKDKGSIGAVKKVLGAKVIVEGLNIAKKHVRANPQEGIQGGIEEKEMPLSISNVAIYNPTSKKADRIGVRADDKGVKERFYKSSGESVL
;
A
#
# COMPACT_ATOMS: atom_id res chain seq x y z
N MET A 1 -13.34 6.09 9.21
CA MET A 1 -12.84 5.96 7.82
C MET A 1 -11.34 5.74 7.84
N MET A 2 -10.87 4.77 7.08
CA MET A 2 -9.43 4.49 6.96
C MET A 2 -8.79 5.50 6.00
N LYS A 3 -7.61 6.00 6.37
CA LYS A 3 -6.88 6.94 5.52
C LYS A 3 -6.24 6.28 4.30
N ILE A 4 -5.90 4.99 4.41
CA ILE A 4 -5.37 4.18 3.30
C ILE A 4 -6.30 3.02 3.06
N LYS A 5 -6.68 2.80 1.82
CA LYS A 5 -7.61 1.75 1.39
C LYS A 5 -7.00 0.89 0.29
N GLN A 6 -7.61 -0.26 0.05
CA GLN A 6 -7.31 -1.10 -1.11
C GLN A 6 -7.46 -0.28 -2.41
N LYS A 7 -6.55 -0.50 -3.35
CA LYS A 7 -6.43 0.19 -4.63
C LYS A 7 -5.87 1.62 -4.57
N ASP A 8 -5.61 2.16 -3.39
CA ASP A 8 -4.94 3.46 -3.28
C ASP A 8 -3.51 3.36 -3.82
N GLU A 9 -3.06 4.42 -4.50
CA GLU A 9 -1.67 4.55 -4.89
C GLU A 9 -0.87 5.16 -3.74
N VAL A 10 0.17 4.47 -3.33
CA VAL A 10 1.00 4.88 -2.19
C VAL A 10 2.47 4.93 -2.57
N ILE A 11 3.23 5.71 -1.82
CA ILE A 11 4.68 5.79 -1.92
C ILE A 11 5.29 5.33 -0.59
N VAL A 12 6.34 4.52 -0.67
CA VAL A 12 7.07 4.08 0.52
C VAL A 12 7.99 5.19 0.99
N ILE A 13 7.86 5.56 2.26
CA ILE A 13 8.61 6.68 2.85
C ILE A 13 9.76 6.24 3.74
N ALA A 14 9.84 4.96 4.08
CA ALA A 14 10.92 4.42 4.92
C ALA A 14 11.16 2.94 4.58
N GLY A 15 12.38 2.48 4.84
CA GLY A 15 12.80 1.10 4.61
C GLY A 15 13.49 0.89 3.28
N LYS A 16 13.71 -0.37 2.90
CA LYS A 16 14.48 -0.75 1.71
C LYS A 16 13.86 -0.29 0.39
N ASP A 17 12.52 -0.18 0.35
CA ASP A 17 11.78 0.21 -0.85
C ASP A 17 11.43 1.70 -0.88
N LYS A 18 12.08 2.52 -0.04
CA LYS A 18 11.83 3.96 0.03
C LYS A 18 11.85 4.62 -1.36
N GLY A 19 10.81 5.39 -1.65
CA GLY A 19 10.65 6.07 -2.93
C GLY A 19 9.88 5.28 -3.98
N SER A 20 9.60 3.99 -3.73
CA SER A 20 8.82 3.16 -4.64
C SER A 20 7.34 3.48 -4.52
N ILE A 21 6.63 3.43 -5.63
CA ILE A 21 5.21 3.73 -5.74
C ILE A 21 4.48 2.47 -6.18
N GLY A 22 3.33 2.22 -5.59
CA GLY A 22 2.51 1.08 -5.98
C GLY A 22 1.08 1.19 -5.47
N ALA A 23 0.21 0.31 -5.93
CA ALA A 23 -1.18 0.24 -5.50
C ALA A 23 -1.32 -0.69 -4.30
N VAL A 24 -2.12 -0.28 -3.33
CA VAL A 24 -2.42 -1.12 -2.17
C VAL A 24 -3.28 -2.30 -2.60
N LYS A 25 -2.76 -3.50 -2.38
CA LYS A 25 -3.43 -4.75 -2.74
C LYS A 25 -4.35 -5.22 -1.63
N LYS A 26 -3.93 -5.05 -0.38
CA LYS A 26 -4.69 -5.48 0.78
C LYS A 26 -4.28 -4.68 2.02
N VAL A 27 -5.24 -4.41 2.89
CA VAL A 27 -4.99 -3.76 4.19
C VAL A 27 -5.20 -4.79 5.29
N LEU A 28 -4.19 -4.97 6.15
CA LEU A 28 -4.18 -5.95 7.23
C LEU A 28 -3.96 -5.25 8.57
N GLY A 29 -4.97 -4.52 9.06
CA GLY A 29 -4.86 -3.73 10.28
C GLY A 29 -3.79 -2.64 10.16
N ALA A 30 -2.70 -2.77 10.92
CA ALA A 30 -1.59 -1.80 10.91
C ALA A 30 -0.58 -2.02 9.77
N LYS A 31 -0.85 -2.98 8.88
CA LYS A 31 0.04 -3.33 7.76
C LYS A 31 -0.71 -3.31 6.44
N VAL A 32 0.03 -3.08 5.35
CA VAL A 32 -0.51 -3.10 4.00
C VAL A 32 0.38 -3.92 3.08
N ILE A 33 -0.24 -4.59 2.12
CA ILE A 33 0.48 -5.25 1.03
C ILE A 33 0.36 -4.33 -0.19
N VAL A 34 1.50 -3.92 -0.72
CA VAL A 34 1.58 -3.06 -1.89
C VAL A 34 2.08 -3.87 -3.07
N GLU A 35 1.39 -3.78 -4.19
CA GLU A 35 1.71 -4.54 -5.38
C GLU A 35 3.15 -4.29 -5.86
N GLY A 36 3.90 -5.38 -6.03
CA GLY A 36 5.27 -5.34 -6.52
C GLY A 36 6.32 -4.84 -5.52
N LEU A 37 5.94 -4.56 -4.27
CA LEU A 37 6.86 -4.03 -3.26
C LEU A 37 7.06 -4.98 -2.09
N ASN A 38 8.16 -4.77 -1.37
CA ASN A 38 8.55 -5.58 -0.20
C ASN A 38 8.55 -7.08 -0.50
N ILE A 39 9.12 -7.43 -1.64
CA ILE A 39 9.14 -8.81 -2.11
C ILE A 39 10.20 -9.59 -1.33
N ALA A 40 9.79 -10.73 -0.78
CA ALA A 40 10.67 -11.70 -0.15
C ALA A 40 10.74 -12.96 -1.00
N LYS A 41 11.95 -13.52 -1.12
CA LYS A 41 12.14 -14.81 -1.78
C LYS A 41 12.00 -15.93 -0.76
N LYS A 42 11.12 -16.87 -1.08
CA LYS A 42 10.87 -18.03 -0.23
C LYS A 42 11.34 -19.30 -0.92
N HIS A 43 12.16 -20.07 -0.23
CA HIS A 43 12.52 -21.41 -0.68
C HIS A 43 11.37 -22.36 -0.41
N VAL A 44 10.87 -22.98 -1.47
CA VAL A 44 9.80 -23.98 -1.39
C VAL A 44 10.42 -25.35 -1.60
N ARG A 45 10.17 -26.27 -0.66
CA ARG A 45 10.62 -27.67 -0.81
C ARG A 45 9.69 -28.41 -1.76
N ALA A 46 10.29 -29.26 -2.59
CA ALA A 46 9.51 -30.18 -3.41
C ALA A 46 8.69 -31.12 -2.54
N ASN A 47 7.42 -31.32 -2.87
CA ASN A 47 6.54 -32.28 -2.23
C ASN A 47 5.78 -33.07 -3.30
N PRO A 48 6.34 -34.22 -3.76
CA PRO A 48 5.72 -35.00 -4.82
C PRO A 48 4.31 -35.49 -4.49
N GLN A 49 4.02 -35.74 -3.22
CA GLN A 49 2.71 -36.23 -2.79
C GLN A 49 1.61 -35.18 -2.93
N GLU A 50 1.97 -33.91 -2.80
CA GLU A 50 1.04 -32.76 -2.98
C GLU A 50 1.18 -32.10 -4.34
N GLY A 51 2.04 -32.61 -5.20
CA GLY A 51 2.29 -32.04 -6.52
C GLY A 51 3.05 -30.72 -6.48
N ILE A 52 3.72 -30.39 -5.36
CA ILE A 52 4.50 -29.18 -5.22
C ILE A 52 5.90 -29.37 -5.77
N GLN A 53 6.30 -28.50 -6.69
CA GLN A 53 7.66 -28.43 -7.19
C GLN A 53 8.48 -27.50 -6.31
N GLY A 54 9.70 -27.92 -5.97
CA GLY A 54 10.63 -27.08 -5.23
C GLY A 54 11.12 -25.91 -6.08
N GLY A 55 11.60 -24.87 -5.41
CA GLY A 55 12.12 -23.70 -6.08
C GLY A 55 12.14 -22.47 -5.17
N ILE A 56 12.28 -21.32 -5.78
CA ILE A 56 12.23 -20.02 -5.12
C ILE A 56 10.96 -19.30 -5.57
N GLU A 57 10.11 -18.96 -4.60
CA GLU A 57 8.93 -18.15 -4.84
C GLU A 57 9.17 -16.72 -4.37
N GLU A 58 8.70 -15.76 -5.15
CA GLU A 58 8.65 -14.36 -4.73
C GLU A 58 7.29 -14.09 -4.12
N LYS A 59 7.28 -13.47 -2.94
CA LYS A 59 6.05 -13.16 -2.22
C LYS A 59 6.08 -11.72 -1.74
N GLU A 60 5.00 -11.01 -2.00
CA GLU A 60 4.79 -9.65 -1.49
C GLU A 60 4.49 -9.72 0.00
N MET A 61 5.35 -9.10 0.81
CA MET A 61 5.21 -9.10 2.26
C MET A 61 4.55 -7.80 2.74
N PRO A 62 3.81 -7.85 3.86
CA PRO A 62 3.19 -6.64 4.41
C PRO A 62 4.23 -5.60 4.83
N LEU A 63 3.89 -4.33 4.57
CA LEU A 63 4.63 -3.17 5.06
C LEU A 63 3.85 -2.53 6.21
N SER A 64 4.56 -1.95 7.18
CA SER A 64 3.89 -1.15 8.20
C SER A 64 3.20 0.04 7.54
N ILE A 65 1.96 0.31 7.92
CA ILE A 65 1.18 1.43 7.36
C ILE A 65 1.86 2.78 7.63
N SER A 66 2.66 2.87 8.71
CA SER A 66 3.44 4.06 9.02
C SER A 66 4.60 4.30 8.05
N ASN A 67 5.00 3.29 7.27
CA ASN A 67 6.09 3.37 6.30
C ASN A 67 5.62 3.74 4.90
N VAL A 68 4.33 3.95 4.70
CA VAL A 68 3.76 4.35 3.42
C VAL A 68 2.91 5.60 3.59
N ALA A 69 2.77 6.36 2.51
CA ALA A 69 1.90 7.53 2.46
C ALA A 69 1.16 7.53 1.13
N ILE A 70 0.02 8.20 1.09
CA ILE A 70 -0.71 8.35 -0.17
C ILE A 70 0.16 9.15 -1.15
N TYR A 71 0.25 8.65 -2.37
CA TYR A 71 0.93 9.34 -3.45
C TYR A 71 -0.03 10.33 -4.10
N ASN A 72 0.35 11.61 -4.10
CA ASN A 72 -0.41 12.65 -4.79
C ASN A 72 0.14 12.78 -6.22
N PRO A 73 -0.59 12.35 -7.25
CA PRO A 73 -0.09 12.37 -8.62
C PRO A 73 0.08 13.79 -9.18
N THR A 74 -0.63 14.78 -8.63
CA THR A 74 -0.51 16.16 -9.05
C THR A 74 0.81 16.78 -8.59
N SER A 75 1.16 16.60 -7.31
CA SER A 75 2.43 17.10 -6.76
C SER A 75 3.59 16.13 -6.95
N LYS A 76 3.31 14.87 -7.32
CA LYS A 76 4.27 13.77 -7.46
C LYS A 76 5.07 13.51 -6.17
N LYS A 77 4.41 13.65 -5.03
CA LYS A 77 5.02 13.48 -3.70
C LYS A 77 4.07 12.73 -2.77
N ALA A 78 4.64 12.24 -1.66
CA ALA A 78 3.85 11.74 -0.56
C ALA A 78 3.02 12.88 0.04
N ASP A 79 1.78 12.58 0.39
CA ASP A 79 0.88 13.56 0.98
C ASP A 79 0.20 12.98 2.21
N ARG A 80 -0.14 13.84 3.13
CA ARG A 80 -0.95 13.47 4.28
C ARG A 80 -2.42 13.51 3.90
N ILE A 81 -3.17 12.61 4.48
CA ILE A 81 -4.61 12.49 4.24
C ILE A 81 -5.36 12.97 5.47
N GLY A 82 -6.30 13.88 5.25
CA GLY A 82 -7.30 14.26 6.24
C GLY A 82 -8.65 13.66 5.89
N VAL A 83 -9.55 13.67 6.85
CA VAL A 83 -10.93 13.25 6.65
C VAL A 83 -11.84 14.42 6.99
N ARG A 84 -12.76 14.74 6.09
CA ARG A 84 -13.74 15.81 6.29
C ARG A 84 -15.11 15.37 5.77
N ALA A 85 -16.16 16.08 6.16
CA ALA A 85 -17.47 15.88 5.58
C ALA A 85 -17.64 16.79 4.36
N ASP A 86 -18.24 16.25 3.30
CA ASP A 86 -18.64 17.04 2.14
C ASP A 86 -19.94 17.84 2.43
N ASP A 87 -20.46 18.55 1.40
CA ASP A 87 -21.66 19.36 1.53
C ASP A 87 -22.91 18.53 1.91
N LYS A 88 -22.88 17.22 1.65
CA LYS A 88 -23.98 16.30 1.97
C LYS A 88 -23.78 15.59 3.31
N GLY A 89 -22.72 15.92 4.04
CA GLY A 89 -22.38 15.27 5.30
C GLY A 89 -21.69 13.92 5.17
N VAL A 90 -21.32 13.53 3.97
CA VAL A 90 -20.58 12.27 3.72
C VAL A 90 -19.10 12.49 3.95
N LYS A 91 -18.48 11.57 4.70
CA LYS A 91 -17.04 11.64 4.97
C LYS A 91 -16.25 11.38 3.70
N GLU A 92 -15.26 12.24 3.44
CA GLU A 92 -14.33 12.10 2.33
C GLU A 92 -12.90 12.26 2.79
N ARG A 93 -11.98 11.66 2.05
CA ARG A 93 -10.55 11.87 2.26
C ARG A 93 -10.08 13.01 1.37
N PHE A 94 -9.13 13.77 1.86
CA PHE A 94 -8.55 14.87 1.08
C PHE A 94 -7.04 14.96 1.29
N TYR A 95 -6.34 15.49 0.28
CA TYR A 95 -4.91 15.78 0.39
C TYR A 95 -4.72 17.04 1.20
N LYS A 96 -3.98 16.94 2.32
CA LYS A 96 -3.77 18.11 3.19
C LYS A 96 -3.01 19.24 2.53
N SER A 97 -2.14 18.95 1.55
CA SER A 97 -1.36 19.95 0.85
C SER A 97 -2.19 20.80 -0.12
N SER A 98 -3.19 20.23 -0.77
CA SER A 98 -3.99 20.89 -1.80
C SER A 98 -5.45 21.11 -1.43
N GLY A 99 -5.96 20.31 -0.50
CA GLY A 99 -7.39 20.30 -0.15
C GLY A 99 -8.26 19.52 -1.13
N GLU A 100 -7.69 18.94 -2.18
CA GLU A 100 -8.43 18.17 -3.16
C GLU A 100 -8.86 16.81 -2.60
N SER A 101 -10.03 16.34 -3.03
CA SER A 101 -10.54 15.03 -2.62
C SER A 101 -9.68 13.90 -3.20
N VAL A 102 -9.48 12.86 -2.41
CA VAL A 102 -8.84 11.62 -2.85
C VAL A 102 -9.91 10.71 -3.42
N LEU A 103 -9.74 10.33 -4.66
CA LEU A 103 -10.67 9.44 -5.35
C LEU A 103 -10.49 7.98 -4.96
#